data_fb751aa0d405103883b290a9c0e2bc56
#
_entry.id   fb751aa0d405103883b290a9c0e2bc56
#
_cell.length_a   1.000
_cell.length_b   1.000
_cell.length_c   1.000
_cell.angle_alpha   90.00
_cell.angle_beta   90.00
_cell.angle_gamma   90.00
#
_symmetry.space_group_name_H-M   'P 1'
#
loop_
_entity.id
_entity.type
_entity.pdbx_description
1 polymer ?
#
loop_
_entity_poly.entity_id
_entity_poly.type
_entity_poly.pdbx_seq_one_letter_code
_entity_poly.pdbx_strand_id
1 'polypeptide(L)'
;QRLTIHDFPNGVVEREALPTIELQTIVFSNAPGERWLGVRANGEFLIRERWIWDSPAKDPVRQGFDVQKGDWDAQVPWGAPNVANARRPRPHRIDAFASPDAQASEIVNLIGSLLKERVQLIKSDPNQERSDYELVIEKIKALQTKAVEATEAEVASIELEITKYLDRLFPNHHVKFDAKPELDIEKAYTPFKTTADLLMGPKDGYLSGIANQGSGARRTLLWAALKYLSEAKDSEGTRPHVLLLDEPEICLHPSAIREARAVLYDLPQTGNWQVMITSHSPIFIDLSKDNTTIVRVYRGEGNEVESTTLYRPTRAKLDDDDKKNLKMLNVCDPYVNEFFFGGRQIIVEGDTEYTAFSIIRDMYLDEYKDVQIIRARGKGIIPSLAKVLLQFSKQFTILHDTDSPLTVAGKGNPAWGMNGTIASVLKLDNAEGRVRLVACRTCFETALFGVESKDEKPYRAFVRIQNDAESAEKVKALLDYLLDASKPKPGNCLEWTAIEQLEEAG
;
A
#
# COMPACT_ATOMS: atom_id res chain seq x y z
N GLN A 1 3.63 10.59 19.61
CA GLN A 1 2.18 10.78 19.69
C GLN A 1 1.65 10.11 20.95
N ARG A 2 0.78 10.79 21.71
CA ARG A 2 0.09 10.24 22.87
C ARG A 2 -1.23 9.65 22.42
N LEU A 3 -1.51 8.45 22.90
CA LEU A 3 -2.77 7.77 22.63
C LEU A 3 -3.84 8.15 23.66
N THR A 4 -5.11 8.07 23.27
CA THR A 4 -6.27 8.17 24.14
C THR A 4 -6.68 6.77 24.58
N ILE A 5 -7.62 6.67 25.55
CA ILE A 5 -8.13 5.35 25.96
C ILE A 5 -8.81 4.59 24.80
N HIS A 6 -9.36 5.32 23.83
CA HIS A 6 -10.04 4.74 22.67
C HIS A 6 -9.07 4.08 21.65
N ASP A 7 -7.78 4.37 21.77
CA ASP A 7 -6.74 3.75 20.94
C ASP A 7 -6.23 2.42 21.56
N PHE A 8 -6.69 2.09 22.77
CA PHE A 8 -6.39 0.81 23.42
C PHE A 8 -7.48 -0.23 23.06
N PRO A 9 -7.11 -1.52 22.91
CA PRO A 9 -8.07 -2.57 22.62
C PRO A 9 -9.24 -2.55 23.60
N ASN A 10 -10.47 -2.55 23.08
CA ASN A 10 -11.72 -2.47 23.86
C ASN A 10 -11.82 -1.27 24.82
N GLY A 11 -10.98 -0.23 24.66
CA GLY A 11 -10.94 0.92 25.56
C GLY A 11 -10.39 0.60 26.96
N VAL A 12 -9.64 -0.50 27.09
CA VAL A 12 -9.06 -0.96 28.36
C VAL A 12 -7.54 -1.08 28.25
N VAL A 13 -6.84 -0.77 29.34
CA VAL A 13 -5.38 -0.92 29.40
C VAL A 13 -5.07 -2.31 29.99
N GLU A 14 -4.79 -3.26 29.11
CA GLU A 14 -4.36 -4.62 29.48
C GLU A 14 -2.88 -4.81 29.17
N ARG A 15 -2.11 -5.32 30.13
CA ARG A 15 -0.64 -5.48 29.97
C ARG A 15 -0.24 -6.41 28.84
N GLU A 16 -1.08 -7.39 28.52
CA GLU A 16 -0.83 -8.40 27.48
C GLU A 16 -1.26 -7.93 26.09
N ALA A 17 -2.04 -6.84 25.99
CA ALA A 17 -2.61 -6.29 24.76
C ALA A 17 -2.31 -4.80 24.57
N LEU A 18 -1.13 -4.34 24.99
CA LEU A 18 -0.76 -2.92 24.85
C LEU A 18 -0.55 -2.55 23.38
N PRO A 19 -1.04 -1.37 22.96
CA PRO A 19 -0.73 -0.84 21.63
C PRO A 19 0.78 -0.80 21.41
N THR A 20 1.24 -1.49 20.38
CA THR A 20 2.66 -1.63 20.08
C THR A 20 2.89 -1.44 18.59
N ILE A 21 3.88 -0.62 18.24
CA ILE A 21 4.38 -0.48 16.89
C ILE A 21 5.81 -1.00 16.85
N GLU A 22 6.07 -2.02 16.04
CA GLU A 22 7.42 -2.48 15.73
C GLU A 22 7.83 -1.94 14.35
N LEU A 23 8.99 -1.29 14.30
CA LEU A 23 9.62 -0.81 13.07
C LEU A 23 10.85 -1.68 12.76
N GLN A 24 10.87 -2.23 11.57
CA GLN A 24 12.01 -2.95 11.01
C GLN A 24 12.65 -2.09 9.91
N THR A 25 13.91 -1.73 10.09
CA THR A 25 14.65 -0.87 9.16
C THR A 25 15.80 -1.65 8.54
N ILE A 26 15.86 -1.71 7.21
CA ILE A 26 17.04 -2.23 6.49
C ILE A 26 18.07 -1.09 6.42
N VAL A 27 19.31 -1.39 6.75
CA VAL A 27 20.38 -0.39 6.84
C VAL A 27 21.42 -0.67 5.77
N PHE A 28 21.71 0.35 4.95
CA PHE A 28 22.74 0.29 3.92
C PHE A 28 24.01 1.04 4.32
N SER A 29 23.87 2.13 5.10
CA SER A 29 24.96 2.98 5.57
C SER A 29 24.63 3.56 6.94
N ASN A 30 25.65 4.08 7.64
CA ASN A 30 25.47 4.71 8.96
C ASN A 30 24.77 3.79 9.99
N ALA A 31 25.14 2.51 9.98
CA ALA A 31 24.59 1.51 10.90
C ALA A 31 24.86 1.90 12.38
N PRO A 32 23.95 1.54 13.32
CA PRO A 32 24.24 1.60 14.75
C PRO A 32 25.25 0.53 15.15
N GLY A 33 25.61 0.45 16.43
CA GLY A 33 26.53 -0.56 16.94
C GLY A 33 26.05 -1.99 16.66
N GLU A 34 26.98 -2.94 16.56
CA GLU A 34 26.78 -4.32 16.12
C GLU A 34 25.68 -5.08 16.88
N ARG A 35 25.46 -4.79 18.15
CA ARG A 35 24.43 -5.43 18.97
C ARG A 35 22.99 -5.22 18.45
N TRP A 36 22.78 -4.23 17.57
CA TRP A 36 21.49 -3.90 16.98
C TRP A 36 21.28 -4.53 15.60
N LEU A 37 22.34 -5.09 15.00
CA LEU A 37 22.35 -5.54 13.62
C LEU A 37 21.98 -7.02 13.51
N GLY A 38 20.75 -7.30 13.12
CA GLY A 38 20.34 -8.60 12.64
C GLY A 38 20.74 -8.79 11.17
N VAL A 39 21.22 -9.97 10.82
CA VAL A 39 21.57 -10.33 9.43
C VAL A 39 20.41 -11.15 8.84
N ARG A 40 19.87 -10.69 7.71
CA ARG A 40 18.87 -11.45 6.94
C ARG A 40 19.53 -12.50 6.06
N ALA A 41 18.74 -13.46 5.59
CA ALA A 41 19.22 -14.54 4.72
C ALA A 41 19.90 -14.06 3.42
N ASN A 42 19.54 -12.86 2.95
CA ASN A 42 20.14 -12.21 1.79
C ASN A 42 21.37 -11.33 2.12
N GLY A 43 21.84 -11.34 3.37
CA GLY A 43 22.99 -10.57 3.81
C GLY A 43 22.73 -9.10 4.21
N GLU A 44 21.48 -8.64 4.09
CA GLU A 44 21.10 -7.30 4.52
C GLU A 44 21.09 -7.18 6.04
N PHE A 45 21.46 -6.00 6.54
CA PHE A 45 21.36 -5.67 7.96
C PHE A 45 20.00 -5.13 8.31
N LEU A 46 19.39 -5.68 9.36
CA LEU A 46 18.08 -5.33 9.86
C LEU A 46 18.17 -4.81 11.28
N ILE A 47 17.55 -3.67 11.55
CA ILE A 47 17.36 -3.12 12.88
C ILE A 47 15.89 -3.22 13.24
N ARG A 48 15.62 -3.59 14.49
CA ARG A 48 14.27 -3.66 15.04
C ARG A 48 14.13 -2.71 16.20
N GLU A 49 13.08 -1.91 16.20
CA GLU A 49 12.70 -0.98 17.26
C GLU A 49 11.22 -1.11 17.52
N ARG A 50 10.79 -0.88 18.77
CA ARG A 50 9.36 -0.83 19.09
C ARG A 50 9.01 0.32 20.01
N TRP A 51 7.76 0.76 19.88
CA TRP A 51 7.11 1.74 20.75
C TRP A 51 5.91 1.07 21.38
N ILE A 52 5.84 1.13 22.72
CA ILE A 52 4.77 0.53 23.51
C ILE A 52 4.08 1.64 24.29
N TRP A 53 2.77 1.74 24.18
CA TRP A 53 1.97 2.64 25.01
C TRP A 53 1.41 1.87 26.20
N ASP A 54 1.93 2.14 27.37
CA ASP A 54 1.52 1.51 28.64
C ASP A 54 0.35 2.22 29.34
N SER A 55 0.05 3.45 28.92
CA SER A 55 -1.00 4.28 29.52
C SER A 55 -1.50 5.33 28.54
N PRO A 56 -2.81 5.71 28.62
CA PRO A 56 -3.34 6.85 27.87
C PRO A 56 -2.64 8.16 28.25
N ALA A 57 -2.59 9.10 27.32
CA ALA A 57 -2.01 10.43 27.44
C ALA A 57 -0.52 10.49 27.78
N LYS A 58 0.19 9.35 27.83
CA LYS A 58 1.64 9.28 27.99
C LYS A 58 2.35 9.06 26.65
N ASP A 59 3.62 9.44 26.62
CA ASP A 59 4.49 9.11 25.49
C ASP A 59 4.88 7.63 25.53
N PRO A 60 5.06 6.97 24.39
CA PRO A 60 5.39 5.55 24.34
C PRO A 60 6.78 5.26 24.90
N VAL A 61 6.93 4.09 25.48
CA VAL A 61 8.24 3.52 25.80
C VAL A 61 8.88 3.01 24.53
N ARG A 62 10.07 3.50 24.20
CA ARG A 62 10.83 3.05 23.02
C ARG A 62 11.87 2.02 23.45
N GLN A 63 11.98 0.92 22.69
CA GLN A 63 12.94 -0.15 22.91
C GLN A 63 13.63 -0.54 21.61
N GLY A 64 14.89 -0.98 21.70
CA GLY A 64 15.63 -1.59 20.61
C GLY A 64 15.77 -3.09 20.83
N PHE A 65 15.80 -3.87 19.74
CA PHE A 65 16.04 -5.31 19.82
C PHE A 65 17.56 -5.56 19.83
N ASP A 66 18.08 -6.06 20.95
CA ASP A 66 19.47 -6.47 21.10
C ASP A 66 19.65 -7.88 20.53
N VAL A 67 20.30 -7.98 19.39
CA VAL A 67 20.49 -9.25 18.67
C VAL A 67 21.38 -10.22 19.47
N GLN A 68 22.32 -9.70 20.26
CA GLN A 68 23.22 -10.53 21.07
C GLN A 68 22.50 -11.15 22.27
N LYS A 69 21.56 -10.40 22.86
CA LYS A 69 20.71 -10.90 23.95
C LYS A 69 19.51 -11.70 23.47
N GLY A 70 19.08 -11.48 22.22
CA GLY A 70 17.85 -12.05 21.66
C GLY A 70 16.57 -11.45 22.24
N ASP A 71 16.62 -10.27 22.85
CA ASP A 71 15.50 -9.63 23.54
C ASP A 71 15.50 -8.10 23.40
N TRP A 72 14.41 -7.46 23.83
CA TRP A 72 14.21 -6.03 23.79
C TRP A 72 14.94 -5.33 24.95
N ASP A 73 15.69 -4.26 24.63
CA ASP A 73 16.45 -3.45 25.58
C ASP A 73 15.83 -2.04 25.66
N ALA A 74 15.89 -1.43 26.84
CA ALA A 74 15.49 -0.03 27.05
C ALA A 74 16.40 0.96 26.32
N GLN A 75 17.63 0.58 26.01
CA GLN A 75 18.49 1.33 25.11
C GLN A 75 18.02 1.09 23.66
N VAL A 76 18.34 2.03 22.78
CA VAL A 76 17.81 2.06 21.43
C VAL A 76 18.92 2.28 20.39
N PRO A 77 18.76 1.78 19.17
CA PRO A 77 19.66 2.06 18.06
C PRO A 77 19.83 3.57 17.87
N TRP A 78 21.07 4.00 17.55
CA TRP A 78 21.45 5.41 17.37
C TRP A 78 21.26 6.32 18.60
N GLY A 79 20.80 5.82 19.74
CA GLY A 79 20.70 6.58 20.99
C GLY A 79 19.61 7.67 20.96
N ALA A 80 20.00 8.94 21.10
CA ALA A 80 19.07 10.06 21.24
C ALA A 80 18.06 10.19 20.06
N PRO A 81 16.82 10.62 20.32
CA PRO A 81 15.77 10.69 19.30
C PRO A 81 16.14 11.55 18.07
N ASN A 82 16.85 12.64 18.26
CA ASN A 82 17.30 13.51 17.16
C ASN A 82 18.27 12.80 16.21
N VAL A 83 19.23 12.03 16.74
CA VAL A 83 20.17 11.25 15.94
C VAL A 83 19.43 10.14 15.17
N ALA A 84 18.57 9.40 15.86
CA ALA A 84 17.78 8.35 15.24
C ALA A 84 16.85 8.90 14.15
N ASN A 85 16.19 10.04 14.41
CA ASN A 85 15.29 10.67 13.42
C ASN A 85 16.05 11.18 12.18
N ALA A 86 17.30 11.60 12.31
CA ALA A 86 18.13 11.96 11.16
C ALA A 86 18.54 10.76 10.30
N ARG A 87 18.56 9.55 10.87
CA ARG A 87 18.96 8.31 10.20
C ARG A 87 17.79 7.52 9.59
N ARG A 88 16.58 7.71 10.12
CA ARG A 88 15.36 7.06 9.59
C ARG A 88 14.86 7.75 8.34
N PRO A 89 14.08 7.05 7.50
CA PRO A 89 13.34 7.70 6.42
C PRO A 89 12.49 8.87 6.95
N ARG A 90 12.32 9.91 6.12
CA ARG A 90 11.46 11.06 6.45
C ARG A 90 10.00 10.69 6.19
N PRO A 91 9.13 10.70 7.20
CA PRO A 91 7.72 10.43 6.99
C PRO A 91 6.99 11.67 6.43
N HIS A 92 6.12 11.45 5.46
CA HIS A 92 5.15 12.41 4.94
C HIS A 92 3.77 11.77 5.12
N ARG A 93 2.93 12.36 5.96
CA ARG A 93 1.60 11.85 6.25
C ARG A 93 0.56 12.77 5.67
N ILE A 94 -0.42 12.20 4.96
CA ILE A 94 -1.54 12.92 4.36
C ILE A 94 -2.81 12.21 4.77
N ASP A 95 -3.57 12.84 5.66
CA ASP A 95 -4.80 12.29 6.20
C ASP A 95 -6.00 12.56 5.29
N ALA A 96 -6.92 11.61 5.21
CA ALA A 96 -8.13 11.71 4.40
C ALA A 96 -9.01 12.90 4.79
N PHE A 97 -9.19 13.08 6.09
CA PHE A 97 -10.13 14.04 6.69
C PHE A 97 -9.44 15.22 7.39
N ALA A 98 -8.17 15.48 7.08
CA ALA A 98 -7.48 16.66 7.59
C ALA A 98 -8.20 17.96 7.17
N SER A 99 -8.16 18.99 8.04
CA SER A 99 -8.72 20.30 7.71
C SER A 99 -8.06 20.91 6.45
N PRO A 100 -8.74 21.83 5.74
CA PRO A 100 -8.17 22.50 4.58
C PRO A 100 -6.79 23.10 4.84
N ASP A 101 -6.61 23.75 6.00
CA ASP A 101 -5.34 24.36 6.39
C ASP A 101 -4.26 23.32 6.68
N ALA A 102 -4.62 22.20 7.31
CA ALA A 102 -3.69 21.10 7.55
C ALA A 102 -3.24 20.46 6.24
N GLN A 103 -4.15 20.17 5.31
CA GLN A 103 -3.81 19.62 3.98
C GLN A 103 -2.93 20.59 3.18
N ALA A 104 -3.24 21.89 3.20
CA ALA A 104 -2.42 22.92 2.56
C ALA A 104 -1.00 22.92 3.15
N SER A 105 -0.89 22.89 4.48
CA SER A 105 0.38 22.87 5.19
C SER A 105 1.20 21.62 4.86
N GLU A 106 0.57 20.44 4.76
CA GLU A 106 1.23 19.19 4.38
C GLU A 106 1.80 19.26 2.96
N ILE A 107 1.04 19.81 1.99
CA ILE A 107 1.50 20.01 0.61
C ILE A 107 2.68 20.98 0.57
N VAL A 108 2.57 22.12 1.26
CA VAL A 108 3.65 23.11 1.33
C VAL A 108 4.91 22.52 1.97
N ASN A 109 4.75 21.74 3.06
CA ASN A 109 5.87 21.08 3.73
C ASN A 109 6.54 20.03 2.83
N LEU A 110 5.74 19.26 2.07
CA LEU A 110 6.27 18.30 1.11
C LEU A 110 7.11 19.02 0.05
N ILE A 111 6.56 20.02 -0.62
CA ILE A 111 7.25 20.81 -1.64
C ILE A 111 8.48 21.50 -1.02
N GLY A 112 8.34 22.11 0.15
CA GLY A 112 9.41 22.81 0.86
C GLY A 112 10.58 21.91 1.23
N SER A 113 10.30 20.66 1.66
CA SER A 113 11.36 19.69 2.00
C SER A 113 12.21 19.34 0.78
N LEU A 114 11.60 19.26 -0.39
CA LEU A 114 12.26 18.93 -1.64
C LEU A 114 13.06 20.11 -2.20
N LEU A 115 12.49 21.30 -2.12
CA LEU A 115 13.23 22.52 -2.47
C LEU A 115 14.48 22.65 -1.58
N LYS A 116 14.36 22.35 -0.29
CA LYS A 116 15.50 22.36 0.64
C LYS A 116 16.58 21.37 0.19
N GLU A 117 16.22 20.14 -0.14
CA GLU A 117 17.16 19.12 -0.60
C GLU A 117 17.85 19.53 -1.91
N ARG A 118 17.10 20.09 -2.87
CA ARG A 118 17.71 20.60 -4.11
C ARG A 118 18.68 21.76 -3.87
N VAL A 119 18.31 22.70 -3.00
CA VAL A 119 19.20 23.83 -2.64
C VAL A 119 20.47 23.35 -1.98
N GLN A 120 20.40 22.29 -1.18
CA GLN A 120 21.59 21.69 -0.54
C GLN A 120 22.62 21.14 -1.54
N LEU A 121 22.19 20.86 -2.77
CA LEU A 121 23.04 20.29 -3.82
C LEU A 121 23.55 21.32 -4.84
N ILE A 122 23.10 22.57 -4.75
CA ILE A 122 23.55 23.63 -5.68
C ILE A 122 25.03 23.89 -5.50
N LYS A 123 25.74 23.93 -6.62
CA LYS A 123 27.15 24.31 -6.72
C LYS A 123 27.27 25.48 -7.69
N SER A 124 27.88 26.58 -7.24
CA SER A 124 28.15 27.73 -8.11
C SER A 124 29.23 27.42 -9.14
N ASP A 125 30.14 26.51 -8.84
CA ASP A 125 31.15 25.97 -9.77
C ASP A 125 30.99 24.46 -9.86
N PRO A 126 30.83 23.90 -11.08
CA PRO A 126 30.72 22.44 -11.29
C PRO A 126 31.93 21.63 -10.76
N ASN A 127 33.10 22.26 -10.63
CA ASN A 127 34.32 21.62 -10.13
C ASN A 127 34.47 21.66 -8.60
N GLN A 128 33.52 22.28 -7.86
CA GLN A 128 33.56 22.27 -6.41
C GLN A 128 33.29 20.86 -5.88
N GLU A 129 34.08 20.43 -4.89
CA GLU A 129 33.84 19.18 -4.18
C GLU A 129 32.57 19.25 -3.32
N ARG A 130 32.32 20.43 -2.71
CA ARG A 130 31.19 20.66 -1.78
C ARG A 130 30.15 21.59 -2.38
N SER A 131 28.92 21.47 -1.93
CA SER A 131 27.82 22.36 -2.33
C SER A 131 28.00 23.75 -1.69
N ASP A 132 27.37 24.76 -2.29
CA ASP A 132 27.36 26.12 -1.73
C ASP A 132 26.70 26.15 -0.35
N TYR A 133 25.67 25.30 -0.15
CA TYR A 133 25.04 25.15 1.16
C TYR A 133 26.00 24.61 2.21
N GLU A 134 26.79 23.58 1.89
CA GLU A 134 27.79 23.02 2.81
C GLU A 134 28.85 24.07 3.18
N LEU A 135 29.27 24.89 2.22
CA LEU A 135 30.21 25.97 2.47
C LEU A 135 29.66 27.08 3.39
N VAL A 136 28.36 27.41 3.21
CA VAL A 136 27.67 28.36 4.10
C VAL A 136 27.54 27.79 5.51
N ILE A 137 27.17 26.53 5.66
CA ILE A 137 27.04 25.84 6.94
C ILE A 137 28.42 25.81 7.67
N GLU A 138 29.51 25.52 6.95
CA GLU A 138 30.85 25.55 7.51
C GLU A 138 31.24 26.95 8.03
N LYS A 139 30.92 28.00 7.25
CA LYS A 139 31.16 29.39 7.69
C LYS A 139 30.31 29.77 8.91
N ILE A 140 29.09 29.32 9.02
CA ILE A 140 28.24 29.54 10.19
C ILE A 140 28.81 28.82 11.41
N LYS A 141 29.24 27.56 11.25
CA LYS A 141 29.98 26.84 12.34
C LYS A 141 31.19 27.60 12.85
N ALA A 142 32.02 28.02 11.91
CA ALA A 142 33.23 28.77 12.26
C ALA A 142 32.90 30.11 12.97
N LEU A 143 31.81 30.78 12.57
CA LEU A 143 31.33 32.01 13.22
C LEU A 143 30.83 31.72 14.64
N GLN A 144 30.03 30.66 14.83
CA GLN A 144 29.53 30.25 16.15
C GLN A 144 30.70 29.92 17.11
N THR A 145 31.70 29.15 16.65
CA THR A 145 32.88 28.83 17.44
C THR A 145 33.62 30.09 17.84
N LYS A 146 33.85 30.99 16.87
CA LYS A 146 34.51 32.29 17.17
C LYS A 146 33.70 33.17 18.14
N ALA A 147 32.37 33.15 18.04
CA ALA A 147 31.50 33.90 18.95
C ALA A 147 31.59 33.34 20.38
N VAL A 148 31.62 32.03 20.55
CA VAL A 148 31.81 31.39 21.86
C VAL A 148 33.16 31.70 22.41
N GLU A 149 34.23 31.53 21.62
CA GLU A 149 35.62 31.88 22.02
C GLU A 149 35.79 33.38 22.42
N ALA A 150 35.15 34.29 21.65
CA ALA A 150 35.22 35.73 21.92
C ALA A 150 34.47 36.14 23.20
N THR A 151 33.42 35.40 23.58
CA THR A 151 32.65 35.69 24.79
C THR A 151 33.17 34.94 26.04
N GLU A 152 34.12 34.02 25.89
CA GLU A 152 34.65 33.20 27.00
C GLU A 152 35.21 34.06 28.15
N ALA A 153 35.95 35.12 27.85
CA ALA A 153 36.50 36.02 28.82
C ALA A 153 35.44 36.86 29.55
N GLU A 154 34.39 37.30 28.85
CA GLU A 154 33.28 38.04 29.42
C GLU A 154 32.38 37.11 30.28
N VAL A 155 32.13 35.91 29.83
CA VAL A 155 31.42 34.89 30.59
C VAL A 155 32.16 34.54 31.89
N ALA A 156 33.47 34.32 31.83
CA ALA A 156 34.29 34.09 33.02
C ALA A 156 34.25 35.25 34.00
N SER A 157 34.24 36.52 33.53
CA SER A 157 34.08 37.70 34.36
C SER A 157 32.71 37.75 35.05
N ILE A 158 31.64 37.45 34.34
CA ILE A 158 30.28 37.37 34.89
C ILE A 158 30.14 36.23 35.90
N GLU A 159 30.69 35.05 35.61
CA GLU A 159 30.75 33.92 36.54
C GLU A 159 31.43 34.28 37.86
N LEU A 160 32.52 35.00 37.78
CA LEU A 160 33.29 35.42 38.95
C LEU A 160 32.52 36.43 39.80
N GLU A 161 31.82 37.38 39.17
CA GLU A 161 31.04 38.37 39.88
C GLU A 161 29.79 37.75 40.53
N ILE A 162 29.05 36.92 39.79
CA ILE A 162 27.88 36.19 40.32
C ILE A 162 28.32 35.28 41.47
N THR A 163 29.41 34.56 41.32
CA THR A 163 29.98 33.71 42.37
C THR A 163 30.29 34.49 43.64
N LYS A 164 30.84 35.70 43.56
CA LYS A 164 31.12 36.58 44.73
C LYS A 164 29.82 36.96 45.47
N TYR A 165 28.72 37.22 44.75
CA TYR A 165 27.44 37.51 45.39
C TYR A 165 26.81 36.25 45.98
N LEU A 166 26.92 35.12 45.29
CA LEU A 166 26.41 33.85 45.72
C LEU A 166 27.09 33.34 46.99
N ASP A 167 28.43 33.48 47.08
CA ASP A 167 29.25 33.01 48.21
C ASP A 167 28.87 33.72 49.53
N ARG A 168 28.30 34.94 49.47
CA ARG A 168 27.76 35.66 50.64
C ARG A 168 26.51 35.03 51.23
N LEU A 169 25.74 34.33 50.40
CA LEU A 169 24.46 33.71 50.81
C LEU A 169 24.60 32.20 50.97
N PHE A 170 25.45 31.59 50.17
CA PHE A 170 25.73 30.14 50.09
C PHE A 170 27.25 29.92 50.02
N PRO A 171 27.94 29.85 51.14
CA PRO A 171 29.42 29.65 51.15
C PRO A 171 29.85 28.39 50.40
N ASN A 172 30.94 28.47 49.68
CA ASN A 172 31.51 27.39 48.87
C ASN A 172 30.70 26.98 47.63
N HIS A 173 29.82 27.86 47.12
CA HIS A 173 29.13 27.64 45.86
C HIS A 173 29.70 28.53 44.77
N HIS A 174 29.78 27.99 43.54
CA HIS A 174 30.21 28.73 42.36
C HIS A 174 29.20 28.54 41.22
N VAL A 175 29.15 29.49 40.33
CA VAL A 175 28.33 29.44 39.12
C VAL A 175 29.26 29.22 37.94
N LYS A 176 28.84 28.30 37.02
CA LYS A 176 29.48 28.09 35.75
C LYS A 176 28.48 28.16 34.64
N PHE A 177 28.78 28.90 33.61
CA PHE A 177 27.97 29.07 32.41
C PHE A 177 28.52 28.17 31.29
N ASP A 178 27.89 27.01 31.04
CA ASP A 178 28.31 26.07 30.01
C ASP A 178 27.72 26.48 28.66
N ALA A 179 28.28 27.52 28.04
CA ALA A 179 27.85 27.96 26.72
C ALA A 179 28.40 27.02 25.65
N LYS A 180 27.52 26.27 25.04
CA LYS A 180 27.84 25.39 23.90
C LYS A 180 27.21 25.91 22.59
N PRO A 181 27.95 25.86 21.48
CA PRO A 181 27.35 26.19 20.18
C PRO A 181 26.21 25.23 19.89
N GLU A 182 25.14 25.72 19.24
CA GLU A 182 24.03 24.88 18.78
C GLU A 182 24.58 23.85 17.80
N LEU A 183 24.49 22.58 18.17
CA LEU A 183 24.99 21.46 17.37
C LEU A 183 24.11 21.16 16.16
N ASP A 184 22.84 21.55 16.23
CA ASP A 184 21.88 21.36 15.15
C ASP A 184 21.78 22.64 14.30
N ILE A 185 22.73 22.81 13.40
CA ILE A 185 22.85 24.01 12.54
C ILE A 185 21.66 24.08 11.56
N GLU A 186 21.01 22.95 11.23
CA GLU A 186 19.79 22.96 10.45
C GLU A 186 18.65 23.70 11.14
N LYS A 187 18.65 23.73 12.49
CA LYS A 187 17.72 24.57 13.27
C LYS A 187 18.16 26.02 13.34
N ALA A 188 19.45 26.25 13.41
CA ALA A 188 20.01 27.59 13.47
C ALA A 188 19.87 28.38 12.15
N TYR A 189 19.91 27.67 11.03
CA TYR A 189 19.76 28.27 9.69
C TYR A 189 18.81 27.49 8.82
N THR A 190 17.59 28.02 8.68
CA THR A 190 16.60 27.53 7.71
C THR A 190 16.52 28.56 6.58
N PRO A 191 17.21 28.31 5.43
CA PRO A 191 17.23 29.26 4.31
C PRO A 191 15.84 29.50 3.71
N PHE A 192 14.92 28.60 3.95
CA PHE A 192 13.51 28.73 3.61
C PHE A 192 12.67 28.46 4.87
N LYS A 193 12.40 29.49 5.66
CA LYS A 193 11.18 29.47 6.46
C LYS A 193 10.05 29.49 5.45
N THR A 194 9.37 28.37 5.27
CA THR A 194 8.24 28.26 4.37
C THR A 194 7.04 29.06 4.93
N THR A 195 7.12 30.37 4.86
CA THR A 195 5.99 31.27 4.85
C THR A 195 5.49 31.43 3.40
N ALA A 196 5.92 30.55 2.50
CA ALA A 196 5.48 30.57 1.12
C ALA A 196 4.03 30.10 1.06
N ASP A 197 3.13 31.01 0.76
CA ASP A 197 1.76 30.67 0.40
C ASP A 197 1.77 30.08 -1.01
N LEU A 198 1.30 28.85 -1.13
CA LEU A 198 1.07 28.23 -2.42
C LEU A 198 -0.30 28.69 -2.91
N LEU A 199 -0.31 29.39 -4.04
CA LEU A 199 -1.53 29.92 -4.65
C LEU A 199 -1.94 29.05 -5.84
N MET A 200 -3.24 28.89 -6.05
CA MET A 200 -3.82 28.13 -7.14
C MET A 200 -5.04 28.85 -7.72
N GLY A 201 -5.20 28.81 -9.04
CA GLY A 201 -6.34 29.39 -9.74
C GLY A 201 -6.19 29.29 -11.26
N PRO A 202 -7.12 29.85 -12.05
CA PRO A 202 -7.03 29.90 -13.50
C PRO A 202 -5.79 30.65 -13.97
N LYS A 203 -5.22 30.23 -15.11
CA LYS A 203 -3.97 30.80 -15.66
C LYS A 203 -4.01 32.33 -15.82
N ASP A 204 -5.16 32.85 -16.24
CA ASP A 204 -5.37 34.27 -16.49
C ASP A 204 -6.40 34.88 -15.51
N GLY A 205 -6.59 34.26 -14.32
CA GLY A 205 -7.59 34.64 -13.33
C GLY A 205 -7.00 34.86 -11.95
N TYR A 206 -7.91 34.98 -10.98
CA TYR A 206 -7.55 35.18 -9.57
C TYR A 206 -6.93 33.93 -8.97
N LEU A 207 -5.76 34.08 -8.34
CA LEU A 207 -5.09 33.05 -7.57
C LEU A 207 -5.44 33.18 -6.09
N SER A 208 -5.92 32.12 -5.48
CA SER A 208 -6.23 32.07 -4.04
C SER A 208 -5.36 31.03 -3.33
N GLY A 209 -5.21 31.19 -2.03
CA GLY A 209 -4.48 30.21 -1.20
C GLY A 209 -5.07 28.81 -1.31
N ILE A 210 -4.24 27.78 -1.20
CA ILE A 210 -4.67 26.36 -1.35
C ILE A 210 -5.76 26.00 -0.34
N ALA A 211 -5.71 26.53 0.88
CA ALA A 211 -6.72 26.30 1.90
C ALA A 211 -8.15 26.72 1.44
N ASN A 212 -8.23 27.72 0.56
CA ASN A 212 -9.50 28.22 0.01
C ASN A 212 -9.98 27.43 -1.23
N GLN A 213 -9.21 26.46 -1.71
CA GLN A 213 -9.59 25.61 -2.83
C GLN A 213 -10.50 24.45 -2.38
N GLY A 214 -11.31 23.92 -3.28
CA GLY A 214 -12.10 22.71 -3.03
C GLY A 214 -11.22 21.50 -2.73
N SER A 215 -11.74 20.52 -1.99
CA SER A 215 -11.00 19.31 -1.59
C SER A 215 -10.41 18.54 -2.78
N GLY A 216 -11.16 18.41 -3.88
CA GLY A 216 -10.67 17.78 -5.10
C GLY A 216 -9.50 18.53 -5.74
N ALA A 217 -9.53 19.86 -5.75
CA ALA A 217 -8.45 20.68 -6.29
C ALA A 217 -7.16 20.55 -5.45
N ARG A 218 -7.28 20.58 -4.12
CA ARG A 218 -6.13 20.37 -3.22
C ARG A 218 -5.51 19.00 -3.43
N ARG A 219 -6.32 17.94 -3.53
CA ARG A 219 -5.83 16.59 -3.77
C ARG A 219 -5.20 16.43 -5.15
N THR A 220 -5.77 17.05 -6.19
CA THR A 220 -5.17 17.05 -7.52
C THR A 220 -3.80 17.75 -7.51
N LEU A 221 -3.67 18.86 -6.78
CA LEU A 221 -2.37 19.53 -6.61
C LEU A 221 -1.34 18.65 -5.89
N LEU A 222 -1.76 17.94 -4.84
CA LEU A 222 -0.90 16.97 -4.17
C LEU A 222 -0.36 15.92 -5.16
N TRP A 223 -1.24 15.35 -5.98
CA TRP A 223 -0.84 14.37 -6.97
C TRP A 223 0.09 14.94 -8.04
N ALA A 224 -0.15 16.17 -8.47
CA ALA A 224 0.75 16.88 -9.39
C ALA A 224 2.15 17.08 -8.76
N ALA A 225 2.22 17.44 -7.48
CA ALA A 225 3.48 17.56 -6.76
C ALA A 225 4.20 16.21 -6.64
N LEU A 226 3.48 15.14 -6.26
CA LEU A 226 4.05 13.78 -6.17
C LEU A 226 4.51 13.26 -7.54
N LYS A 227 3.78 13.55 -8.62
CA LYS A 227 4.18 13.20 -9.99
C LYS A 227 5.48 13.91 -10.37
N TYR A 228 5.56 15.20 -10.11
CA TYR A 228 6.80 15.95 -10.35
C TYR A 228 8.00 15.32 -9.63
N LEU A 229 7.77 14.78 -8.42
CA LEU A 229 8.80 14.09 -7.64
C LEU A 229 9.20 12.74 -8.24
N SER A 230 8.23 11.98 -8.72
CA SER A 230 8.50 10.68 -9.34
C SER A 230 9.27 10.81 -10.66
N GLU A 231 9.19 11.97 -11.33
CA GLU A 231 9.90 12.28 -12.56
C GLU A 231 11.27 12.95 -12.30
N ALA A 232 11.46 13.51 -11.11
CA ALA A 232 12.73 14.15 -10.75
C ALA A 232 13.79 13.07 -10.49
N LYS A 233 14.92 13.17 -11.19
CA LYS A 233 16.07 12.28 -10.91
C LYS A 233 16.59 12.58 -9.52
N ASP A 234 16.60 11.56 -8.66
CA ASP A 234 17.20 11.65 -7.34
C ASP A 234 18.71 11.85 -7.44
N SER A 235 19.21 12.76 -6.64
CA SER A 235 20.63 12.88 -6.40
C SER A 235 21.07 11.79 -5.44
N GLU A 236 22.12 11.06 -5.78
CA GLU A 236 22.74 10.07 -4.90
C GLU A 236 23.03 10.67 -3.51
N GLY A 237 22.59 9.97 -2.46
CA GLY A 237 22.90 10.35 -1.07
C GLY A 237 21.79 11.09 -0.33
N THR A 238 20.62 11.30 -0.92
CA THR A 238 19.48 11.90 -0.20
C THR A 238 18.86 10.92 0.81
N ARG A 239 18.31 11.46 1.90
CA ARG A 239 17.62 10.69 2.93
C ARG A 239 16.35 10.04 2.37
N PRO A 240 16.11 8.73 2.59
CA PRO A 240 14.88 8.08 2.12
C PRO A 240 13.62 8.72 2.69
N HIS A 241 12.53 8.63 1.94
CA HIS A 241 11.20 9.13 2.28
C HIS A 241 10.20 8.00 2.45
N VAL A 242 9.23 8.18 3.35
CA VAL A 242 8.06 7.31 3.47
C VAL A 242 6.81 8.16 3.32
N LEU A 243 6.01 7.88 2.31
CA LEU A 243 4.72 8.51 2.07
C LEU A 243 3.62 7.64 2.68
N LEU A 244 2.86 8.22 3.60
CA LEU A 244 1.72 7.60 4.27
C LEU A 244 0.46 8.33 3.82
N LEU A 245 -0.40 7.65 3.08
CA LEU A 245 -1.64 8.20 2.54
C LEU A 245 -2.84 7.45 3.10
N ASP A 246 -3.79 8.20 3.64
CA ASP A 246 -5.06 7.67 4.09
C ASP A 246 -6.15 7.99 3.08
N GLU A 247 -6.80 6.94 2.55
CA GLU A 247 -7.87 6.99 1.55
C GLU A 247 -7.65 8.05 0.44
N PRO A 248 -6.60 7.88 -0.38
CA PRO A 248 -6.22 8.88 -1.39
C PRO A 248 -7.28 9.11 -2.47
N GLU A 249 -8.25 8.21 -2.63
CA GLU A 249 -9.37 8.31 -3.57
C GLU A 249 -10.42 9.34 -3.19
N ILE A 250 -10.55 9.69 -1.93
CA ILE A 250 -11.61 10.61 -1.45
C ILE A 250 -11.54 11.94 -2.20
N CYS A 251 -12.68 12.37 -2.72
CA CYS A 251 -12.85 13.62 -3.46
C CYS A 251 -12.06 13.73 -4.79
N LEU A 252 -11.49 12.63 -5.31
CA LEU A 252 -10.85 12.67 -6.62
C LEU A 252 -11.84 12.41 -7.76
N HIS A 253 -11.66 13.13 -8.84
CA HIS A 253 -12.34 12.81 -10.10
C HIS A 253 -11.78 11.48 -10.67
N PRO A 254 -12.60 10.64 -11.35
CA PRO A 254 -12.15 9.35 -11.87
C PRO A 254 -10.88 9.38 -12.74
N SER A 255 -10.68 10.45 -13.52
CA SER A 255 -9.43 10.63 -14.28
C SER A 255 -8.22 10.83 -13.36
N ALA A 256 -8.38 11.60 -12.28
CA ALA A 256 -7.32 11.87 -11.32
C ALA A 256 -6.95 10.61 -10.51
N ILE A 257 -7.90 9.71 -10.26
CA ILE A 257 -7.61 8.43 -9.58
C ILE A 257 -6.63 7.56 -10.41
N ARG A 258 -6.79 7.53 -11.74
CA ARG A 258 -5.87 6.78 -12.62
C ARG A 258 -4.46 7.37 -12.61
N GLU A 259 -4.34 8.69 -12.66
CA GLU A 259 -3.05 9.37 -12.54
C GLU A 259 -2.42 9.14 -11.16
N ALA A 260 -3.21 9.25 -10.10
CA ALA A 260 -2.78 8.97 -8.73
C ALA A 260 -2.23 7.54 -8.59
N ARG A 261 -2.91 6.53 -9.17
CA ARG A 261 -2.42 5.15 -9.20
C ARG A 261 -1.04 5.07 -9.86
N ALA A 262 -0.88 5.68 -11.04
CA ALA A 262 0.40 5.66 -11.73
C ALA A 262 1.52 6.24 -10.86
N VAL A 263 1.30 7.41 -10.26
CA VAL A 263 2.27 8.07 -9.36
C VAL A 263 2.66 7.18 -8.18
N LEU A 264 1.69 6.49 -7.55
CA LEU A 264 1.96 5.61 -6.40
C LEU A 264 2.90 4.45 -6.73
N TYR A 265 2.82 3.92 -7.95
CA TYR A 265 3.70 2.84 -8.40
C TYR A 265 5.04 3.34 -8.97
N ASP A 266 5.07 4.53 -9.55
CA ASP A 266 6.28 5.09 -10.13
C ASP A 266 7.20 5.73 -9.08
N LEU A 267 6.63 6.36 -8.06
CA LEU A 267 7.39 7.04 -7.01
C LEU A 267 8.39 6.10 -6.29
N PRO A 268 8.06 4.87 -5.88
CA PRO A 268 9.03 3.95 -5.28
C PRO A 268 10.15 3.50 -6.24
N GLN A 269 9.93 3.59 -7.57
CA GLN A 269 10.94 3.20 -8.57
C GLN A 269 12.11 4.18 -8.64
N THR A 270 11.96 5.40 -8.11
CA THR A 270 13.06 6.37 -7.99
C THR A 270 14.13 5.92 -6.99
N GLY A 271 13.84 4.92 -6.13
CA GLY A 271 14.78 4.32 -5.19
C GLY A 271 14.76 4.93 -3.79
N ASN A 272 14.31 6.17 -3.62
CA ASN A 272 14.33 6.89 -2.34
C ASN A 272 12.96 6.95 -1.64
N TRP A 273 11.90 6.46 -2.28
CA TRP A 273 10.55 6.53 -1.75
C TRP A 273 9.99 5.16 -1.40
N GLN A 274 9.34 5.08 -0.25
CA GLN A 274 8.42 4.00 0.12
C GLN A 274 7.03 4.60 0.25
N VAL A 275 6.03 3.89 -0.25
CA VAL A 275 4.64 4.34 -0.22
C VAL A 275 3.79 3.32 0.53
N MET A 276 3.02 3.80 1.49
CA MET A 276 2.01 3.02 2.20
C MET A 276 0.68 3.75 2.12
N ILE A 277 -0.34 3.05 1.66
CA ILE A 277 -1.70 3.61 1.54
C ILE A 277 -2.70 2.75 2.28
N THR A 278 -3.72 3.36 2.85
CA THR A 278 -4.99 2.72 3.18
C THR A 278 -5.99 3.07 2.09
N SER A 279 -6.78 2.14 1.62
CA SER A 279 -7.75 2.38 0.55
C SER A 279 -8.88 1.36 0.57
N HIS A 280 -10.08 1.80 0.23
CA HIS A 280 -11.23 0.96 -0.09
C HIS A 280 -11.46 0.82 -1.61
N SER A 281 -10.58 1.38 -2.43
CA SER A 281 -10.72 1.38 -3.88
C SER A 281 -9.86 0.30 -4.56
N PRO A 282 -10.47 -0.66 -5.28
CA PRO A 282 -9.75 -1.68 -6.04
C PRO A 282 -8.89 -1.09 -7.17
N ILE A 283 -9.18 0.15 -7.59
CA ILE A 283 -8.46 0.83 -8.67
C ILE A 283 -6.98 1.04 -8.35
N PHE A 284 -6.62 1.21 -7.06
CA PHE A 284 -5.24 1.38 -6.65
C PHE A 284 -4.41 0.09 -6.67
N ILE A 285 -5.05 -1.07 -6.84
CA ILE A 285 -4.35 -2.34 -6.92
C ILE A 285 -3.91 -2.61 -8.36
N ASP A 286 -2.61 -2.79 -8.59
CA ASP A 286 -2.03 -3.15 -9.88
C ASP A 286 -1.13 -4.38 -9.75
N LEU A 287 -1.68 -5.54 -10.07
CA LEU A 287 -1.00 -6.84 -9.98
C LEU A 287 0.07 -7.04 -11.05
N SER A 288 0.14 -6.16 -12.05
CA SER A 288 1.20 -6.21 -13.07
C SER A 288 2.54 -5.64 -12.59
N LYS A 289 2.57 -5.06 -11.38
CA LYS A 289 3.74 -4.42 -10.79
C LYS A 289 4.37 -5.31 -9.71
N ASP A 290 5.69 -5.38 -9.66
CA ASP A 290 6.45 -6.22 -8.73
C ASP A 290 6.72 -5.56 -7.36
N ASN A 291 6.34 -4.30 -7.19
CA ASN A 291 6.62 -3.51 -5.99
C ASN A 291 5.41 -3.34 -5.05
N THR A 292 4.41 -4.24 -5.13
CA THR A 292 3.18 -4.16 -4.36
C THR A 292 3.10 -5.25 -3.29
N THR A 293 2.75 -4.84 -2.06
CA THR A 293 2.31 -5.76 -1.01
C THR A 293 0.91 -5.35 -0.58
N ILE A 294 -0.03 -6.29 -0.58
CA ILE A 294 -1.41 -6.05 -0.16
C ILE A 294 -1.62 -6.71 1.20
N VAL A 295 -2.02 -5.89 2.17
CA VAL A 295 -2.37 -6.31 3.53
C VAL A 295 -3.82 -5.98 3.77
N ARG A 296 -4.61 -6.96 4.18
CA ARG A 296 -5.98 -6.77 4.61
C ARG A 296 -6.01 -6.60 6.13
N VAL A 297 -6.71 -5.57 6.56
CA VAL A 297 -7.01 -5.32 7.97
C VAL A 297 -8.50 -5.60 8.17
N TYR A 298 -8.85 -6.36 9.20
CA TYR A 298 -10.24 -6.76 9.49
C TYR A 298 -10.46 -6.93 11.00
N ARG A 299 -11.71 -7.02 11.41
CA ARG A 299 -12.05 -7.40 12.78
C ARG A 299 -12.18 -8.91 12.88
N GLY A 300 -11.46 -9.50 13.83
CA GLY A 300 -11.55 -10.90 14.18
C GLY A 300 -12.85 -11.25 14.92
N GLU A 301 -13.04 -12.53 15.22
CA GLU A 301 -14.21 -13.03 15.96
C GLU A 301 -14.33 -12.45 17.37
N GLY A 302 -13.20 -12.13 18.01
CA GLY A 302 -13.11 -11.45 19.30
C GLY A 302 -13.25 -9.92 19.23
N ASN A 303 -13.58 -9.36 18.06
CA ASN A 303 -13.68 -7.94 17.76
C ASN A 303 -12.34 -7.16 17.79
N GLU A 304 -11.22 -7.81 17.94
CA GLU A 304 -9.89 -7.25 17.79
C GLU A 304 -9.56 -6.95 16.32
N VAL A 305 -8.67 -6.00 16.10
CA VAL A 305 -8.17 -5.68 14.76
C VAL A 305 -7.03 -6.61 14.40
N GLU A 306 -7.24 -7.39 13.36
CA GLU A 306 -6.27 -8.31 12.80
C GLU A 306 -5.78 -7.88 11.43
N SER A 307 -4.63 -8.38 11.01
CA SER A 307 -4.12 -8.14 9.66
C SER A 307 -3.54 -9.40 9.04
N THR A 308 -3.71 -9.52 7.74
CA THR A 308 -3.11 -10.61 6.96
C THR A 308 -2.56 -10.10 5.64
N THR A 309 -1.38 -10.61 5.26
CA THR A 309 -0.81 -10.31 3.93
C THR A 309 -1.52 -11.17 2.90
N LEU A 310 -2.29 -10.53 2.02
CA LEU A 310 -3.02 -11.20 0.95
C LEU A 310 -2.13 -11.46 -0.26
N TYR A 311 -1.28 -10.50 -0.64
CA TYR A 311 -0.51 -10.59 -1.87
C TYR A 311 0.91 -10.07 -1.70
N ARG A 312 1.88 -10.83 -2.25
CA ARG A 312 3.26 -10.40 -2.51
C ARG A 312 3.71 -10.95 -3.87
N PRO A 313 4.31 -10.15 -4.74
CA PRO A 313 4.77 -10.60 -6.07
C PRO A 313 5.70 -11.82 -5.99
N THR A 314 6.62 -11.81 -5.03
CA THR A 314 7.58 -12.91 -4.80
C THR A 314 6.91 -14.23 -4.44
N ARG A 315 5.71 -14.21 -3.82
CA ARG A 315 4.94 -15.43 -3.48
C ARG A 315 4.09 -15.90 -4.65
N ALA A 316 3.55 -14.97 -5.44
CA ALA A 316 2.68 -15.28 -6.59
C ALA A 316 3.43 -15.96 -7.72
N LYS A 317 4.74 -15.74 -7.82
CA LYS A 317 5.59 -16.28 -8.88
C LYS A 317 4.99 -15.99 -10.28
N LEU A 318 4.46 -14.78 -10.48
CA LEU A 318 3.89 -14.35 -11.75
C LEU A 318 5.00 -14.19 -12.79
N ASP A 319 4.85 -14.83 -13.93
CA ASP A 319 5.71 -14.63 -15.10
C ASP A 319 5.26 -13.39 -15.91
N ASP A 320 5.99 -13.08 -16.97
CA ASP A 320 5.70 -11.89 -17.80
C ASP A 320 4.36 -11.98 -18.53
N ASP A 321 3.90 -13.18 -18.86
CA ASP A 321 2.60 -13.37 -19.53
C ASP A 321 1.46 -13.26 -18.51
N ASP A 322 1.62 -13.75 -17.28
CA ASP A 322 0.71 -13.49 -16.20
C ASP A 322 0.52 -11.99 -15.96
N LYS A 323 1.62 -11.24 -15.88
CA LYS A 323 1.58 -9.78 -15.69
C LYS A 323 0.89 -9.06 -16.84
N LYS A 324 1.12 -9.47 -18.08
CA LYS A 324 0.42 -8.93 -19.26
C LYS A 324 -1.08 -9.21 -19.19
N ASN A 325 -1.45 -10.44 -18.82
CA ASN A 325 -2.85 -10.86 -18.65
C ASN A 325 -3.55 -10.03 -17.59
N LEU A 326 -2.95 -9.88 -16.40
CA LEU A 326 -3.50 -9.10 -15.30
C LEU A 326 -3.55 -7.61 -15.63
N LYS A 327 -2.57 -7.07 -16.36
CA LYS A 327 -2.59 -5.69 -16.84
C LYS A 327 -3.74 -5.45 -17.81
N MET A 328 -3.93 -6.36 -18.78
CA MET A 328 -5.04 -6.28 -19.72
C MET A 328 -6.38 -6.32 -18.98
N LEU A 329 -6.51 -7.21 -18.00
CA LEU A 329 -7.73 -7.34 -17.20
C LEU A 329 -8.03 -6.04 -16.43
N ASN A 330 -7.04 -5.44 -15.78
CA ASN A 330 -7.19 -4.14 -15.10
C ASN A 330 -7.59 -2.99 -16.03
N VAL A 331 -7.14 -3.02 -17.29
CA VAL A 331 -7.54 -2.01 -18.30
C VAL A 331 -9.01 -2.21 -18.69
N CYS A 332 -9.42 -3.46 -18.87
CA CYS A 332 -10.80 -3.80 -19.28
C CYS A 332 -11.80 -3.64 -18.13
N ASP A 333 -11.38 -3.90 -16.91
CA ASP A 333 -12.21 -3.84 -15.70
C ASP A 333 -11.39 -3.29 -14.52
N PRO A 334 -11.46 -1.98 -14.26
CA PRO A 334 -10.74 -1.35 -13.16
C PRO A 334 -11.15 -1.88 -11.77
N TYR A 335 -12.31 -2.51 -11.65
CA TYR A 335 -12.85 -3.04 -10.40
C TYR A 335 -12.56 -4.54 -10.21
N VAL A 336 -11.87 -5.18 -11.16
CA VAL A 336 -11.59 -6.63 -11.08
C VAL A 336 -10.93 -7.04 -9.77
N ASN A 337 -10.18 -6.16 -9.13
CA ASN A 337 -9.48 -6.44 -7.88
C ASN A 337 -10.36 -6.34 -6.61
N GLU A 338 -11.69 -6.18 -6.74
CA GLU A 338 -12.61 -6.18 -5.59
C GLU A 338 -12.51 -7.45 -4.74
N PHE A 339 -12.09 -8.56 -5.32
CA PHE A 339 -11.89 -9.82 -4.60
C PHE A 339 -10.88 -9.75 -3.45
N PHE A 340 -10.00 -8.75 -3.41
CA PHE A 340 -9.12 -8.53 -2.27
C PHE A 340 -9.84 -8.06 -1.00
N PHE A 341 -11.02 -7.48 -1.14
CA PHE A 341 -11.79 -6.98 0.01
C PHE A 341 -12.59 -8.08 0.72
N GLY A 342 -12.55 -9.30 0.22
CA GLY A 342 -13.11 -10.49 0.87
C GLY A 342 -14.24 -11.14 0.09
N GLY A 343 -14.89 -12.10 0.76
CA GLY A 343 -16.01 -12.84 0.18
C GLY A 343 -15.64 -14.22 -0.35
N ARG A 344 -16.68 -14.93 -0.89
CA ARG A 344 -16.52 -16.21 -1.57
C ARG A 344 -16.25 -15.96 -3.05
N GLN A 345 -15.09 -16.41 -3.55
CA GLN A 345 -14.64 -16.09 -4.90
C GLN A 345 -15.07 -17.17 -5.90
N ILE A 346 -15.57 -16.75 -7.06
CA ILE A 346 -15.82 -17.57 -8.23
C ILE A 346 -15.16 -16.91 -9.43
N ILE A 347 -14.32 -17.64 -10.16
CA ILE A 347 -13.81 -17.19 -11.46
C ILE A 347 -14.75 -17.72 -12.53
N VAL A 348 -15.22 -16.84 -13.41
CA VAL A 348 -16.01 -17.19 -14.59
C VAL A 348 -15.27 -16.81 -15.86
N GLU A 349 -15.50 -17.59 -16.93
CA GLU A 349 -14.76 -17.41 -18.18
C GLU A 349 -15.08 -16.07 -18.86
N GLY A 350 -16.38 -15.74 -18.96
CA GLY A 350 -16.81 -14.67 -19.84
C GLY A 350 -17.84 -13.70 -19.26
N ASP A 351 -18.34 -12.85 -20.17
CA ASP A 351 -19.29 -11.79 -19.84
C ASP A 351 -20.71 -12.32 -19.57
N THR A 352 -21.07 -13.45 -20.15
CA THR A 352 -22.42 -14.03 -20.01
C THR A 352 -22.64 -14.56 -18.60
N GLU A 353 -21.73 -15.39 -18.11
CA GLU A 353 -21.76 -15.94 -16.76
C GLU A 353 -21.70 -14.82 -15.72
N TYR A 354 -20.78 -13.86 -15.93
CA TYR A 354 -20.66 -12.70 -15.07
C TYR A 354 -21.96 -11.92 -14.96
N THR A 355 -22.61 -11.64 -16.10
CA THR A 355 -23.89 -10.94 -16.14
C THR A 355 -24.98 -11.74 -15.45
N ALA A 356 -25.08 -13.04 -15.76
CA ALA A 356 -26.09 -13.92 -15.21
C ALA A 356 -26.01 -14.01 -13.67
N PHE A 357 -24.80 -14.26 -13.13
CA PHE A 357 -24.62 -14.36 -11.69
C PHE A 357 -24.73 -13.01 -10.98
N SER A 358 -24.34 -11.90 -11.64
CA SER A 358 -24.52 -10.56 -11.06
C SER A 358 -26.01 -10.24 -10.87
N ILE A 359 -26.86 -10.62 -11.83
CA ILE A 359 -28.31 -10.44 -11.69
C ILE A 359 -28.85 -11.27 -10.53
N ILE A 360 -28.47 -12.54 -10.45
CA ILE A 360 -28.91 -13.42 -9.35
C ILE A 360 -28.42 -12.86 -8.00
N ARG A 361 -27.18 -12.41 -7.91
CA ARG A 361 -26.67 -11.74 -6.69
C ARG A 361 -27.53 -10.55 -6.31
N ASP A 362 -27.88 -9.70 -7.26
CA ASP A 362 -28.69 -8.50 -7.02
C ASP A 362 -30.14 -8.84 -6.65
N MET A 363 -30.72 -9.90 -7.23
CA MET A 363 -32.05 -10.39 -6.89
C MET A 363 -32.12 -11.01 -5.49
N TYR A 364 -31.04 -11.65 -5.03
CA TYR A 364 -30.94 -12.38 -3.76
C TYR A 364 -29.77 -11.85 -2.91
N LEU A 365 -29.72 -10.52 -2.73
CA LEU A 365 -28.58 -9.83 -2.12
C LEU A 365 -28.23 -10.34 -0.71
N ASP A 366 -29.24 -10.69 0.10
CA ASP A 366 -29.01 -11.21 1.46
C ASP A 366 -28.26 -12.56 1.46
N GLU A 367 -28.42 -13.38 0.42
CA GLU A 367 -27.77 -14.68 0.28
C GLU A 367 -26.36 -14.58 -0.33
N TYR A 368 -26.13 -13.59 -1.21
CA TYR A 368 -24.93 -13.52 -2.05
C TYR A 368 -24.13 -12.22 -1.92
N LYS A 369 -24.43 -11.36 -0.94
CA LYS A 369 -23.73 -10.09 -0.74
C LYS A 369 -22.20 -10.23 -0.59
N ASP A 370 -21.74 -11.38 -0.13
CA ASP A 370 -20.33 -11.71 0.05
C ASP A 370 -19.72 -12.47 -1.14
N VAL A 371 -20.49 -12.67 -2.23
CA VAL A 371 -19.98 -13.39 -3.41
C VAL A 371 -19.26 -12.45 -4.36
N GLN A 372 -18.02 -12.79 -4.66
CA GLN A 372 -17.18 -12.09 -5.62
C GLN A 372 -17.08 -12.89 -6.92
N ILE A 373 -17.69 -12.37 -7.97
CA ILE A 373 -17.69 -12.98 -9.31
C ILE A 373 -16.57 -12.32 -10.10
N ILE A 374 -15.52 -13.09 -10.40
CA ILE A 374 -14.32 -12.61 -11.06
C ILE A 374 -14.37 -13.02 -12.53
N ARG A 375 -14.46 -12.04 -13.41
CA ARG A 375 -14.54 -12.26 -14.85
C ARG A 375 -13.16 -12.36 -15.46
N ALA A 376 -12.78 -13.54 -16.00
CA ALA A 376 -11.46 -13.78 -16.57
C ALA A 376 -11.31 -13.21 -18.00
N ARG A 377 -12.40 -13.01 -18.75
CA ARG A 377 -12.39 -12.61 -20.17
C ARG A 377 -11.64 -13.58 -21.07
N GLY A 378 -11.80 -14.88 -20.79
CA GLY A 378 -11.27 -15.99 -21.57
C GLY A 378 -10.42 -16.95 -20.76
N LYS A 379 -10.35 -18.20 -21.23
CA LYS A 379 -9.67 -19.32 -20.56
C LYS A 379 -8.18 -19.07 -20.25
N GLY A 380 -7.50 -18.32 -21.12
CA GLY A 380 -6.06 -18.07 -21.00
C GLY A 380 -5.65 -17.21 -19.78
N ILE A 381 -6.57 -16.43 -19.21
CA ILE A 381 -6.30 -15.55 -18.07
C ILE A 381 -6.59 -16.25 -16.73
N ILE A 382 -7.41 -17.30 -16.76
CA ILE A 382 -7.79 -18.04 -15.55
C ILE A 382 -6.59 -18.48 -14.69
N PRO A 383 -5.50 -19.06 -15.25
CA PRO A 383 -4.36 -19.45 -14.44
C PRO A 383 -3.66 -18.28 -13.74
N SER A 384 -3.57 -17.12 -14.39
CA SER A 384 -2.97 -15.91 -13.79
C SER A 384 -3.78 -15.43 -12.58
N LEU A 385 -5.12 -15.43 -12.67
CA LEU A 385 -6.01 -15.13 -11.55
C LEU A 385 -5.91 -16.15 -10.43
N ALA A 386 -5.86 -17.44 -10.79
CA ALA A 386 -5.73 -18.53 -9.81
C ALA A 386 -4.44 -18.43 -9.00
N LYS A 387 -3.30 -18.10 -9.64
CA LYS A 387 -2.02 -17.85 -8.94
C LYS A 387 -2.14 -16.75 -7.88
N VAL A 388 -2.93 -15.71 -8.16
CA VAL A 388 -3.19 -14.62 -7.21
C VAL A 388 -4.09 -15.10 -6.07
N LEU A 389 -5.24 -15.72 -6.37
CA LEU A 389 -6.20 -16.18 -5.36
C LEU A 389 -5.60 -17.24 -4.43
N LEU A 390 -4.75 -18.11 -4.92
CA LEU A 390 -4.06 -19.15 -4.13
C LEU A 390 -3.18 -18.58 -3.01
N GLN A 391 -2.88 -17.29 -3.02
CA GLN A 391 -2.12 -16.69 -1.93
C GLN A 391 -2.95 -16.46 -0.67
N PHE A 392 -4.26 -16.26 -0.79
CA PHE A 392 -5.10 -15.86 0.34
C PHE A 392 -6.47 -16.54 0.42
N SER A 393 -7.06 -16.97 -0.69
CA SER A 393 -8.37 -17.63 -0.70
C SER A 393 -8.28 -19.03 -0.10
N LYS A 394 -9.16 -19.33 0.84
CA LYS A 394 -9.23 -20.69 1.42
C LYS A 394 -9.68 -21.70 0.38
N GLN A 395 -10.69 -21.34 -0.42
CA GLN A 395 -11.24 -22.15 -1.49
C GLN A 395 -11.90 -21.21 -2.52
N PHE A 396 -11.85 -21.57 -3.81
CA PHE A 396 -12.58 -20.91 -4.89
C PHE A 396 -12.91 -21.87 -6.01
N THR A 397 -13.93 -21.52 -6.79
CA THR A 397 -14.39 -22.34 -7.92
C THR A 397 -14.15 -21.60 -9.23
N ILE A 398 -13.76 -22.33 -10.26
CA ILE A 398 -13.60 -21.85 -11.62
C ILE A 398 -14.70 -22.46 -12.47
N LEU A 399 -15.53 -21.60 -13.09
CA LEU A 399 -16.52 -22.00 -14.09
C LEU A 399 -16.05 -21.60 -15.48
N HIS A 400 -16.11 -22.54 -16.40
CA HIS A 400 -15.79 -22.30 -17.81
C HIS A 400 -16.66 -23.17 -18.74
N ASP A 401 -16.63 -22.87 -20.02
CA ASP A 401 -17.27 -23.69 -21.05
C ASP A 401 -16.33 -24.84 -21.47
N THR A 402 -16.88 -26.03 -21.77
CA THR A 402 -16.04 -27.10 -22.37
C THR A 402 -15.65 -26.74 -23.79
N ASP A 403 -16.51 -26.03 -24.53
CA ASP A 403 -16.51 -25.92 -25.97
C ASP A 403 -16.70 -27.29 -26.67
N SER A 404 -16.72 -27.29 -27.98
CA SER A 404 -16.71 -28.52 -28.78
C SER A 404 -15.28 -28.88 -29.19
N PRO A 405 -14.89 -30.16 -29.16
CA PRO A 405 -13.54 -30.61 -29.57
C PRO A 405 -13.21 -30.25 -31.03
N LEU A 406 -14.23 -30.25 -31.87
CA LEU A 406 -14.10 -29.92 -33.30
C LEU A 406 -14.89 -28.65 -33.64
N THR A 407 -14.33 -27.87 -34.53
CA THR A 407 -15.05 -26.76 -35.18
C THR A 407 -16.10 -27.29 -36.16
N VAL A 408 -17.03 -26.43 -36.59
CA VAL A 408 -18.03 -26.76 -37.63
C VAL A 408 -17.41 -27.31 -38.92
N ALA A 409 -16.15 -26.92 -39.21
CA ALA A 409 -15.37 -27.39 -40.35
C ALA A 409 -14.64 -28.72 -40.10
N GLY A 410 -14.85 -29.39 -38.95
CA GLY A 410 -14.24 -30.66 -38.61
C GLY A 410 -12.73 -30.56 -38.23
N LYS A 411 -12.22 -29.37 -37.97
CA LYS A 411 -10.84 -29.14 -37.50
C LYS A 411 -10.83 -29.05 -35.96
N GLY A 412 -9.69 -29.35 -35.35
CA GLY A 412 -9.50 -29.19 -33.92
C GLY A 412 -9.86 -27.77 -33.47
N ASN A 413 -10.62 -27.64 -32.39
CA ASN A 413 -11.08 -26.36 -31.85
C ASN A 413 -10.02 -25.80 -30.87
N PRO A 414 -9.40 -24.65 -31.15
CA PRO A 414 -8.44 -24.04 -30.22
C PRO A 414 -9.04 -23.75 -28.84
N ALA A 415 -10.33 -23.37 -28.76
CA ALA A 415 -11.01 -23.10 -27.48
C ALA A 415 -11.09 -24.37 -26.61
N TRP A 416 -11.34 -25.55 -27.23
CA TRP A 416 -11.25 -26.82 -26.53
C TRP A 416 -9.85 -27.09 -25.98
N GLY A 417 -8.80 -26.83 -26.77
CA GLY A 417 -7.41 -27.01 -26.36
C GLY A 417 -7.02 -26.20 -25.12
N MET A 418 -7.68 -25.07 -24.91
CA MET A 418 -7.46 -24.21 -23.72
C MET A 418 -7.95 -24.85 -22.41
N ASN A 419 -8.76 -25.91 -22.44
CA ASN A 419 -9.11 -26.66 -21.22
C ASN A 419 -7.86 -27.24 -20.55
N GLY A 420 -6.84 -27.61 -21.33
CA GLY A 420 -5.52 -28.00 -20.79
C GLY A 420 -4.82 -26.89 -20.01
N THR A 421 -4.99 -25.66 -20.41
CA THR A 421 -4.48 -24.49 -19.70
C THR A 421 -5.21 -24.32 -18.36
N ILE A 422 -6.53 -24.51 -18.33
CA ILE A 422 -7.31 -24.50 -17.08
C ILE A 422 -6.90 -25.65 -16.16
N ALA A 423 -6.72 -26.86 -16.68
CA ALA A 423 -6.25 -28.03 -15.92
C ALA A 423 -4.90 -27.77 -15.22
N SER A 424 -4.05 -26.92 -15.80
CA SER A 424 -2.76 -26.58 -15.21
C SER A 424 -2.89 -25.89 -13.85
N VAL A 425 -4.03 -25.26 -13.56
CA VAL A 425 -4.30 -24.60 -12.26
C VAL A 425 -4.25 -25.61 -11.11
N LEU A 426 -4.70 -26.84 -11.31
CA LEU A 426 -4.66 -27.89 -10.29
C LEU A 426 -3.25 -28.33 -9.93
N LYS A 427 -2.25 -28.00 -10.77
CA LYS A 427 -0.84 -28.31 -10.56
C LYS A 427 -0.08 -27.19 -9.88
N LEU A 428 -0.73 -26.06 -9.60
CA LEU A 428 -0.11 -24.92 -8.91
C LEU A 428 0.16 -25.26 -7.45
N ASP A 429 1.18 -24.62 -6.87
CA ASP A 429 1.50 -24.75 -5.45
C ASP A 429 0.25 -24.43 -4.60
N ASN A 430 -0.09 -25.31 -3.68
CA ASN A 430 -1.24 -25.19 -2.77
C ASN A 430 -2.64 -25.17 -3.44
N ALA A 431 -2.80 -25.70 -4.64
CA ALA A 431 -4.09 -25.78 -5.32
C ALA A 431 -4.97 -26.93 -4.79
N GLU A 432 -4.35 -28.02 -4.29
CA GLU A 432 -5.05 -29.21 -3.81
C GLU A 432 -6.06 -28.85 -2.70
N GLY A 433 -7.29 -29.31 -2.87
CA GLY A 433 -8.41 -29.04 -1.95
C GLY A 433 -8.90 -27.60 -1.91
N ARG A 434 -8.26 -26.68 -2.65
CA ARG A 434 -8.62 -25.25 -2.67
C ARG A 434 -9.25 -24.78 -3.97
N VAL A 435 -9.03 -25.49 -5.06
CA VAL A 435 -9.54 -25.14 -6.38
C VAL A 435 -10.52 -26.22 -6.84
N ARG A 436 -11.71 -25.80 -7.24
CA ARG A 436 -12.69 -26.65 -7.91
C ARG A 436 -12.86 -26.19 -9.35
N LEU A 437 -12.80 -27.12 -10.29
CA LEU A 437 -13.07 -26.87 -11.70
C LEU A 437 -14.47 -27.40 -12.04
N VAL A 438 -15.32 -26.51 -12.52
CA VAL A 438 -16.68 -26.83 -13.01
C VAL A 438 -16.80 -26.36 -14.45
N ALA A 439 -17.27 -27.21 -15.32
CA ALA A 439 -17.46 -26.90 -16.73
C ALA A 439 -18.92 -26.99 -17.12
N CYS A 440 -19.42 -26.02 -17.90
CA CYS A 440 -20.66 -26.11 -18.64
C CYS A 440 -20.44 -26.93 -19.93
N ARG A 441 -21.23 -27.93 -20.17
CA ARG A 441 -21.12 -28.72 -21.41
C ARG A 441 -21.44 -27.85 -22.62
N THR A 442 -20.53 -27.84 -23.58
CA THR A 442 -20.48 -26.99 -24.76
C THR A 442 -20.36 -25.52 -24.39
N CYS A 443 -21.39 -24.89 -23.89
CA CYS A 443 -21.37 -23.51 -23.40
C CYS A 443 -22.47 -23.30 -22.33
N PHE A 444 -22.30 -22.20 -21.58
CA PHE A 444 -23.19 -21.82 -20.48
C PHE A 444 -24.66 -21.78 -20.87
N GLU A 445 -24.99 -21.16 -22.02
CA GLU A 445 -26.38 -21.02 -22.48
C GLU A 445 -26.98 -22.36 -22.83
N THR A 446 -26.21 -23.23 -23.50
CA THR A 446 -26.69 -24.59 -23.87
C THR A 446 -26.91 -25.43 -22.62
N ALA A 447 -25.97 -25.36 -21.66
CA ALA A 447 -26.02 -26.13 -20.43
C ALA A 447 -27.22 -25.77 -19.56
N LEU A 448 -27.60 -24.50 -19.46
CA LEU A 448 -28.69 -24.04 -18.60
C LEU A 448 -30.03 -23.86 -19.31
N PHE A 449 -30.00 -23.40 -20.56
CA PHE A 449 -31.18 -22.99 -21.27
C PHE A 449 -31.54 -23.93 -22.44
N GLY A 450 -30.66 -24.86 -22.81
CA GLY A 450 -30.87 -25.77 -23.92
C GLY A 450 -30.78 -25.14 -25.32
N VAL A 451 -30.37 -23.86 -25.42
CA VAL A 451 -30.33 -23.11 -26.68
C VAL A 451 -29.05 -22.26 -26.70
N GLU A 452 -28.26 -22.40 -27.76
CA GLU A 452 -27.09 -21.52 -27.97
C GLU A 452 -27.55 -20.19 -28.59
N SER A 453 -27.13 -19.08 -28.02
CA SER A 453 -27.26 -17.75 -28.61
C SER A 453 -25.96 -17.42 -29.37
N LYS A 454 -26.10 -16.99 -30.65
CA LYS A 454 -24.91 -16.61 -31.45
C LYS A 454 -24.48 -15.15 -31.25
N ASP A 455 -25.43 -14.28 -30.94
CA ASP A 455 -25.20 -12.83 -30.82
C ASP A 455 -25.72 -12.31 -29.48
N GLU A 456 -25.10 -11.23 -28.97
CA GLU A 456 -25.50 -10.50 -27.76
C GLU A 456 -25.75 -11.41 -26.54
N LYS A 457 -24.93 -12.45 -26.37
CA LYS A 457 -25.11 -13.47 -25.34
C LYS A 457 -25.35 -12.88 -23.92
N PRO A 458 -24.56 -11.91 -23.41
CA PRO A 458 -24.82 -11.36 -22.09
C PRO A 458 -26.16 -10.65 -21.96
N TYR A 459 -26.56 -9.88 -22.98
CA TYR A 459 -27.85 -9.19 -23.01
C TYR A 459 -29.03 -10.16 -23.06
N ARG A 460 -28.93 -11.22 -23.86
CA ARG A 460 -29.99 -12.27 -23.94
C ARG A 460 -30.11 -13.04 -22.64
N ALA A 461 -28.99 -13.35 -21.97
CA ALA A 461 -29.02 -13.96 -20.65
C ALA A 461 -29.69 -13.03 -19.63
N PHE A 462 -29.33 -11.73 -19.63
CA PHE A 462 -29.98 -10.72 -18.81
C PHE A 462 -31.52 -10.71 -18.99
N VAL A 463 -32.00 -10.53 -20.24
CA VAL A 463 -33.45 -10.46 -20.54
C VAL A 463 -34.17 -11.76 -20.14
N ARG A 464 -33.54 -12.91 -20.39
CA ARG A 464 -34.10 -14.22 -20.06
C ARG A 464 -34.26 -14.37 -18.54
N ILE A 465 -33.22 -14.10 -17.76
CA ILE A 465 -33.27 -14.25 -16.30
C ILE A 465 -34.31 -13.30 -15.66
N GLN A 466 -34.47 -12.10 -16.21
CA GLN A 466 -35.46 -11.16 -15.70
C GLN A 466 -36.92 -11.54 -16.02
N ASN A 467 -37.17 -12.19 -17.16
CA ASN A 467 -38.51 -12.44 -17.64
C ASN A 467 -38.99 -13.90 -17.48
N ASP A 468 -38.06 -14.81 -17.12
CA ASP A 468 -38.36 -16.24 -16.96
C ASP A 468 -37.81 -16.76 -15.62
N ALA A 469 -38.73 -16.97 -14.68
CA ALA A 469 -38.40 -17.47 -13.34
C ALA A 469 -37.70 -18.84 -13.36
N GLU A 470 -38.02 -19.72 -14.30
CA GLU A 470 -37.38 -21.04 -14.41
C GLU A 470 -35.89 -20.87 -14.80
N SER A 471 -35.60 -19.95 -15.73
CA SER A 471 -34.23 -19.62 -16.10
C SER A 471 -33.45 -18.99 -14.95
N ALA A 472 -34.06 -18.10 -14.16
CA ALA A 472 -33.48 -17.53 -12.98
C ALA A 472 -33.10 -18.60 -11.93
N GLU A 473 -34.03 -19.54 -11.67
CA GLU A 473 -33.80 -20.66 -10.74
C GLU A 473 -32.67 -21.60 -11.20
N LYS A 474 -32.53 -21.86 -12.49
CA LYS A 474 -31.44 -22.65 -13.05
C LYS A 474 -30.08 -21.99 -12.82
N VAL A 475 -30.00 -20.68 -13.04
CA VAL A 475 -28.75 -19.90 -12.79
C VAL A 475 -28.46 -19.85 -11.31
N LYS A 476 -29.46 -19.63 -10.46
CA LYS A 476 -29.31 -19.65 -8.99
C LYS A 476 -28.81 -21.01 -8.51
N ALA A 477 -29.37 -22.10 -8.98
CA ALA A 477 -28.93 -23.45 -8.61
C ALA A 477 -27.50 -23.73 -9.02
N LEU A 478 -27.05 -23.22 -10.18
CA LEU A 478 -25.63 -23.31 -10.55
C LEU A 478 -24.75 -22.47 -9.62
N LEU A 479 -25.15 -21.24 -9.30
CA LEU A 479 -24.39 -20.40 -8.36
C LEU A 479 -24.27 -21.06 -6.98
N ASP A 480 -25.38 -21.61 -6.46
CA ASP A 480 -25.37 -22.37 -5.19
C ASP A 480 -24.38 -23.53 -5.24
N TYR A 481 -24.38 -24.32 -6.32
CA TYR A 481 -23.45 -25.45 -6.49
C TYR A 481 -21.99 -25.00 -6.59
N LEU A 482 -21.72 -23.86 -7.26
CA LEU A 482 -20.36 -23.30 -7.34
C LEU A 482 -19.84 -22.86 -5.96
N LEU A 483 -20.72 -22.35 -5.11
CA LEU A 483 -20.39 -21.90 -3.76
C LEU A 483 -20.30 -23.03 -2.74
N ASP A 484 -21.09 -24.10 -2.94
CA ASP A 484 -21.22 -25.24 -2.04
C ASP A 484 -21.40 -26.55 -2.81
N ALA A 485 -20.38 -27.39 -2.82
CA ALA A 485 -20.40 -28.69 -3.51
C ALA A 485 -21.44 -29.69 -2.98
N SER A 486 -22.01 -29.46 -1.81
CA SER A 486 -23.08 -30.27 -1.25
C SER A 486 -24.45 -30.02 -1.90
N LYS A 487 -24.59 -28.92 -2.63
CA LYS A 487 -25.80 -28.55 -3.35
C LYS A 487 -25.99 -29.44 -4.61
N PRO A 488 -27.22 -29.62 -5.08
CA PRO A 488 -27.49 -30.42 -6.29
C PRO A 488 -26.73 -29.84 -7.50
N LYS A 489 -25.93 -30.70 -8.15
CA LYS A 489 -25.24 -30.36 -9.39
C LYS A 489 -26.22 -30.22 -10.55
N PRO A 490 -26.24 -29.12 -11.29
CA PRO A 490 -27.01 -28.99 -12.53
C PRO A 490 -26.61 -30.07 -13.54
N GLY A 491 -27.61 -30.70 -14.21
CA GLY A 491 -27.41 -31.88 -15.03
C GLY A 491 -26.43 -31.74 -16.19
N ASN A 492 -26.30 -30.51 -16.73
CA ASN A 492 -25.42 -30.21 -17.87
C ASN A 492 -24.09 -29.52 -17.45
N CYS A 493 -23.73 -29.62 -16.16
CA CYS A 493 -22.45 -29.16 -15.67
C CYS A 493 -21.62 -30.34 -15.17
N LEU A 494 -20.34 -30.26 -15.28
CA LEU A 494 -19.37 -31.29 -14.89
C LEU A 494 -18.33 -30.73 -13.94
N GLU A 495 -18.15 -31.32 -12.77
CA GLU A 495 -16.96 -31.12 -11.96
C GLU A 495 -15.87 -32.08 -12.44
N TRP A 496 -14.65 -31.56 -12.67
CA TRP A 496 -13.61 -32.32 -13.33
C TRP A 496 -12.23 -32.01 -12.77
N THR A 497 -11.31 -32.94 -12.93
CA THR A 497 -9.91 -32.84 -12.50
C THR A 497 -8.93 -33.27 -13.58
N ALA A 498 -9.41 -33.98 -14.61
CA ALA A 498 -8.60 -34.46 -15.72
C ALA A 498 -9.37 -34.26 -17.05
N ILE A 499 -8.64 -33.98 -18.13
CA ILE A 499 -9.22 -33.61 -19.43
C ILE A 499 -10.05 -34.75 -20.01
N GLU A 500 -9.64 -36.00 -19.75
CA GLU A 500 -10.33 -37.20 -20.20
C GLU A 500 -11.81 -37.21 -19.75
N GLN A 501 -12.12 -36.66 -18.57
CA GLN A 501 -13.48 -36.54 -18.07
C GLN A 501 -14.35 -35.58 -18.90
N LEU A 502 -13.75 -34.59 -19.55
CA LEU A 502 -14.42 -33.68 -20.46
C LEU A 502 -14.69 -34.37 -21.83
N GLU A 503 -13.79 -35.25 -22.28
CA GLU A 503 -13.90 -36.00 -23.51
C GLU A 503 -15.02 -37.05 -23.44
N GLU A 504 -15.11 -37.79 -22.32
CA GLU A 504 -16.14 -38.76 -22.06
C GLU A 504 -17.55 -38.16 -21.92
N ALA A 505 -17.60 -36.88 -21.56
CA ALA A 505 -18.85 -36.17 -21.32
C ALA A 505 -19.37 -35.40 -22.56
N GLY A 506 -18.58 -35.22 -23.59
CA GLY A 506 -18.93 -34.59 -24.89
C GLY A 506 -19.47 -35.60 -25.83
#